data_7bc44a7af7596693cf80005271f1571e
#
_entry.id   7bc44a7af7596693cf80005271f1571e
#
_cell.length_a   1.000
_cell.length_b   1.000
_cell.length_c   1.000
_cell.angle_alpha   90.00
_cell.angle_beta   90.00
_cell.angle_gamma   90.00
#
_symmetry.space_group_name_H-M   'P 1'
#
loop_
_entity.id
_entity.type
_entity.pdbx_description
1 polymer ?
#
loop_
_entity_poly.entity_id
_entity_poly.type
_entity_poly.pdbx_seq_one_letter_code
_entity_poly.pdbx_strand_id
1 'polypeptide(L)'
;MRTPYGEPSGAFMFGTLNEHEVIFLARHGYGHTIPPHLVNYRANLWALREQGARKIISVATVGGIRADLKPGVIVVPDQIMDYTHGRDATFFEGRDRPFSNADFTFPYSTTLRKHILSSAKVAKQSCVDGGVYAATQGPRLDSIAEVNRYERDGADMVGMTGMPETALAKEMELDYAIIAVVANFAAGRGDSAAGINIENVNATASAAMERVRNILACAVNNDD
;
A
#
# COMPACT_ATOMS: atom_id res chain seq x y z
N MET A 1 -16.20 8.32 -13.28
CA MET A 1 -15.84 9.74 -13.07
C MET A 1 -14.60 10.01 -13.90
N ARG A 2 -14.60 11.02 -14.78
CA ARG A 2 -13.37 11.44 -15.47
C ARG A 2 -12.59 12.40 -14.60
N THR A 3 -11.28 12.21 -14.51
CA THR A 3 -10.37 13.11 -13.81
C THR A 3 -9.49 13.86 -14.80
N PRO A 4 -8.80 14.93 -14.39
CA PRO A 4 -7.79 15.58 -15.24
C PRO A 4 -6.63 14.66 -15.64
N TYR A 5 -6.47 13.54 -14.95
CA TYR A 5 -5.40 12.56 -15.13
C TYR A 5 -5.88 11.26 -15.82
N GLY A 6 -7.07 11.28 -16.43
CA GLY A 6 -7.69 10.11 -17.04
C GLY A 6 -8.67 9.39 -16.11
N GLU A 7 -8.92 8.13 -16.37
CA GLU A 7 -9.91 7.35 -15.62
C GLU A 7 -9.26 6.62 -14.42
N PRO A 8 -9.93 6.60 -13.25
CA PRO A 8 -9.53 5.73 -12.15
C PRO A 8 -9.62 4.26 -12.50
N SER A 9 -9.05 3.39 -11.65
CA SER A 9 -9.01 1.93 -11.84
C SER A 9 -10.38 1.25 -11.92
N GLY A 10 -11.44 1.94 -11.51
CA GLY A 10 -12.82 1.44 -11.56
C GLY A 10 -13.79 2.33 -10.81
N ALA A 11 -15.02 1.84 -10.67
CA ALA A 11 -16.04 2.52 -9.89
C ALA A 11 -15.69 2.54 -8.40
N PHE A 12 -15.99 3.64 -7.73
CA PHE A 12 -15.91 3.73 -6.27
C PHE A 12 -17.13 3.05 -5.64
N MET A 13 -16.90 2.30 -4.58
CA MET A 13 -17.97 1.79 -3.74
C MET A 13 -18.08 2.69 -2.51
N PHE A 14 -19.27 3.26 -2.32
CA PHE A 14 -19.63 4.03 -1.14
C PHE A 14 -20.40 3.13 -0.20
N GLY A 15 -20.08 3.20 1.07
CA GLY A 15 -20.74 2.39 2.08
C GLY A 15 -20.49 2.93 3.48
N THR A 16 -21.06 2.25 4.45
CA THR A 16 -20.82 2.54 5.87
C THR A 16 -20.10 1.37 6.51
N LEU A 17 -19.11 1.68 7.33
CA LEU A 17 -18.43 0.71 8.18
C LEU A 17 -18.58 1.23 9.61
N ASN A 18 -19.31 0.50 10.47
CA ASN A 18 -19.64 0.92 11.84
C ASN A 18 -20.20 2.36 11.91
N GLU A 19 -21.21 2.66 11.06
CA GLU A 19 -21.91 3.96 10.96
C GLU A 19 -21.11 5.11 10.34
N HIS A 20 -19.82 4.94 10.03
CA HIS A 20 -18.98 5.93 9.36
C HIS A 20 -18.96 5.72 7.84
N GLU A 21 -19.03 6.80 7.10
CA GLU A 21 -18.95 6.75 5.63
C GLU A 21 -17.53 6.37 5.17
N VAL A 22 -17.45 5.40 4.28
CA VAL A 22 -16.19 4.94 3.68
C VAL A 22 -16.30 4.85 2.17
N ILE A 23 -15.18 5.09 1.50
CA ILE A 23 -15.04 4.93 0.05
C ILE A 23 -14.02 3.82 -0.20
N PHE A 24 -14.42 2.80 -0.95
CA PHE A 24 -13.53 1.73 -1.35
C PHE A 24 -13.23 1.82 -2.86
N LEU A 25 -11.96 1.66 -3.20
CA LEU A 25 -11.47 1.54 -4.57
C LEU A 25 -10.62 0.28 -4.76
N ALA A 26 -11.01 -0.58 -5.69
CA ALA A 26 -10.18 -1.70 -6.13
C ALA A 26 -9.06 -1.16 -7.06
N ARG A 27 -7.85 -0.92 -6.52
CA ARG A 27 -6.70 -0.33 -7.26
C ARG A 27 -6.35 -1.11 -8.53
N HIS A 28 -6.45 -2.42 -8.49
CA HIS A 28 -6.18 -3.31 -9.63
C HIS A 28 -7.41 -3.60 -10.50
N GLY A 29 -8.49 -2.82 -10.34
CA GLY A 29 -9.77 -3.06 -10.98
C GLY A 29 -10.54 -4.24 -10.37
N TYR A 30 -11.83 -4.32 -10.66
CA TYR A 30 -12.65 -5.47 -10.31
C TYR A 30 -12.21 -6.68 -11.15
N GLY A 31 -11.81 -7.77 -10.50
CA GLY A 31 -11.23 -8.94 -11.16
C GLY A 31 -9.72 -8.93 -11.27
N HIS A 32 -9.04 -7.92 -10.66
CA HIS A 32 -7.57 -7.86 -10.57
C HIS A 32 -6.88 -7.85 -11.95
N THR A 33 -7.39 -7.03 -12.87
CA THR A 33 -6.99 -6.99 -14.29
C THR A 33 -5.95 -5.92 -14.61
N ILE A 34 -5.72 -4.95 -13.72
CA ILE A 34 -4.78 -3.85 -13.93
C ILE A 34 -3.47 -4.17 -13.20
N PRO A 35 -2.37 -4.43 -13.93
CA PRO A 35 -1.08 -4.71 -13.29
C PRO A 35 -0.51 -3.44 -12.61
N PRO A 36 0.39 -3.59 -11.62
CA PRO A 36 0.86 -2.47 -10.78
C PRO A 36 1.39 -1.25 -11.54
N HIS A 37 2.12 -1.49 -12.64
CA HIS A 37 2.74 -0.42 -13.44
C HIS A 37 1.75 0.31 -14.37
N LEU A 38 0.54 -0.22 -14.58
CA LEU A 38 -0.52 0.40 -15.39
C LEU A 38 -1.65 1.01 -14.54
N VAL A 39 -1.57 0.91 -13.22
CA VAL A 39 -2.53 1.59 -12.33
C VAL A 39 -2.38 3.10 -12.50
N ASN A 40 -3.49 3.78 -12.75
CA ASN A 40 -3.52 5.25 -12.78
C ASN A 40 -3.64 5.81 -11.36
N TYR A 41 -2.51 5.82 -10.64
CA TYR A 41 -2.45 6.28 -9.25
C TYR A 41 -2.89 7.75 -9.09
N ARG A 42 -2.57 8.62 -10.09
CA ARG A 42 -2.99 10.02 -10.07
C ARG A 42 -4.51 10.15 -10.13
N ALA A 43 -5.14 9.47 -11.08
CA ALA A 43 -6.60 9.51 -11.21
C ALA A 43 -7.28 8.94 -9.97
N ASN A 44 -6.76 7.85 -9.41
CA ASN A 44 -7.31 7.22 -8.21
C ASN A 44 -7.31 8.16 -7.01
N LEU A 45 -6.16 8.74 -6.68
CA LEU A 45 -6.01 9.62 -5.51
C LEU A 45 -6.75 10.93 -5.69
N TRP A 46 -6.68 11.53 -6.89
CA TRP A 46 -7.41 12.76 -7.19
C TRP A 46 -8.91 12.54 -7.00
N ALA A 47 -9.45 11.46 -7.55
CA ALA A 47 -10.87 11.18 -7.46
C ALA A 47 -11.32 10.86 -6.02
N LEU A 48 -10.52 10.12 -5.22
CA LEU A 48 -10.80 9.91 -3.80
C LEU A 48 -10.87 11.24 -3.04
N ARG A 49 -9.91 12.14 -3.27
CA ARG A 49 -9.89 13.46 -2.65
C ARG A 49 -11.12 14.30 -3.01
N GLU A 50 -11.52 14.31 -4.28
CA GLU A 50 -12.71 15.03 -4.77
C GLU A 50 -14.02 14.46 -4.18
N GLN A 51 -14.03 13.17 -3.83
CA GLN A 51 -15.14 12.54 -3.10
C GLN A 51 -15.10 12.84 -1.57
N GLY A 52 -14.19 13.67 -1.12
CA GLY A 52 -14.09 14.09 0.28
C GLY A 52 -13.14 13.29 1.14
N ALA A 53 -12.47 12.25 0.62
CA ALA A 53 -11.48 11.51 1.39
C ALA A 53 -10.33 12.43 1.84
N ARG A 54 -9.95 12.32 3.10
CA ARG A 54 -8.80 13.02 3.71
C ARG A 54 -7.79 12.04 4.28
N LYS A 55 -8.25 10.86 4.66
CA LYS A 55 -7.44 9.75 5.17
C LYS A 55 -7.55 8.57 4.22
N ILE A 56 -6.44 7.96 3.85
CA ILE A 56 -6.39 6.80 2.97
C ILE A 56 -5.59 5.71 3.63
N ILE A 57 -6.23 4.58 3.88
CA ILE A 57 -5.56 3.35 4.31
C ILE A 57 -5.45 2.44 3.09
N SER A 58 -4.25 2.28 2.60
CA SER A 58 -3.94 1.37 1.49
C SER A 58 -3.69 -0.03 2.03
N VAL A 59 -4.28 -1.04 1.42
CA VAL A 59 -3.99 -2.44 1.73
C VAL A 59 -3.15 -3.02 0.60
N ALA A 60 -2.02 -3.63 0.95
CA ALA A 60 -1.10 -4.22 -0.03
C ALA A 60 -0.61 -5.60 0.44
N THR A 61 -0.37 -6.51 -0.51
CA THR A 61 0.37 -7.74 -0.27
C THR A 61 1.84 -7.53 -0.57
N VAL A 62 2.72 -8.11 0.27
CA VAL A 62 4.17 -7.97 0.17
C VAL A 62 4.87 -9.31 0.37
N GLY A 63 6.10 -9.41 -0.13
CA GLY A 63 7.04 -10.46 0.21
C GLY A 63 7.92 -10.03 1.39
N GLY A 64 8.01 -10.85 2.42
CA GLY A 64 8.88 -10.59 3.58
C GLY A 64 10.36 -10.83 3.24
N ILE A 65 11.22 -9.85 3.52
CA ILE A 65 12.68 -9.94 3.41
C ILE A 65 13.24 -10.23 4.80
N ARG A 66 12.88 -9.42 5.79
CA ARG A 66 13.30 -9.58 7.18
C ARG A 66 12.70 -10.89 7.76
N ALA A 67 13.49 -11.64 8.51
CA ALA A 67 13.17 -12.99 8.91
C ALA A 67 11.91 -13.14 9.81
N ASP A 68 11.55 -12.09 10.56
CA ASP A 68 10.35 -12.05 11.38
C ASP A 68 9.07 -11.76 10.58
N LEU A 69 9.20 -11.22 9.35
CA LEU A 69 8.09 -10.95 8.45
C LEU A 69 7.67 -12.21 7.69
N LYS A 70 7.11 -13.15 8.43
CA LYS A 70 6.62 -14.43 7.91
C LYS A 70 5.27 -14.29 7.20
N PRO A 71 4.91 -15.22 6.29
CA PRO A 71 3.60 -15.25 5.68
C PRO A 71 2.47 -15.18 6.73
N GLY A 72 1.48 -14.32 6.48
CA GLY A 72 0.37 -14.03 7.40
C GLY A 72 0.63 -12.88 8.39
N VAL A 73 1.86 -12.38 8.52
CA VAL A 73 2.14 -11.20 9.36
C VAL A 73 1.55 -9.95 8.71
N ILE A 74 0.97 -9.07 9.53
CA ILE A 74 0.50 -7.75 9.13
C ILE A 74 1.51 -6.72 9.63
N VAL A 75 1.90 -5.80 8.76
CA VAL A 75 2.89 -4.75 9.03
C VAL A 75 2.30 -3.39 8.71
N VAL A 76 2.59 -2.40 9.52
CA VAL A 76 2.33 -0.98 9.21
C VAL A 76 3.68 -0.30 8.98
N PRO A 77 4.16 -0.23 7.71
CA PRO A 77 5.50 0.28 7.42
C PRO A 77 5.62 1.76 7.77
N ASP A 78 6.83 2.21 8.07
CA ASP A 78 7.14 3.60 8.40
C ASP A 78 8.07 4.27 7.38
N GLN A 79 8.73 3.50 6.52
CA GLN A 79 9.60 3.98 5.46
C GLN A 79 9.37 3.27 4.13
N ILE A 80 9.77 3.92 3.04
CA ILE A 80 9.63 3.38 1.68
C ILE A 80 10.85 3.73 0.84
N MET A 81 11.26 2.79 0.00
CA MET A 81 12.24 2.98 -1.08
C MET A 81 11.56 2.79 -2.42
N ASP A 82 11.91 3.62 -3.41
CA ASP A 82 11.31 3.56 -4.75
C ASP A 82 12.29 2.95 -5.76
N TYR A 83 11.94 1.77 -6.25
CA TYR A 83 12.61 1.09 -7.37
C TYR A 83 11.71 1.03 -8.61
N THR A 84 10.59 1.77 -8.61
CA THR A 84 9.69 1.85 -9.76
C THR A 84 10.24 2.80 -10.82
N HIS A 85 9.77 2.65 -12.05
CA HIS A 85 10.16 3.49 -13.16
C HIS A 85 9.02 3.62 -14.18
N GLY A 86 9.02 4.72 -14.95
CA GLY A 86 8.04 4.94 -16.02
C GLY A 86 6.60 5.12 -15.54
N ARG A 87 6.37 5.38 -14.25
CA ARG A 87 5.07 5.70 -13.68
C ARG A 87 4.92 7.21 -13.53
N ASP A 88 3.71 7.70 -13.71
CA ASP A 88 3.39 9.11 -13.43
C ASP A 88 3.45 9.37 -11.91
N ALA A 89 4.52 10.00 -11.43
CA ALA A 89 4.88 10.09 -10.03
C ALA A 89 4.63 11.45 -9.37
N THR A 90 4.02 12.40 -10.09
CA THR A 90 3.72 13.75 -9.58
C THR A 90 2.47 14.34 -10.22
N PHE A 91 1.79 15.23 -9.51
CA PHE A 91 0.72 16.09 -10.04
C PHE A 91 1.25 17.38 -10.65
N PHE A 92 2.54 17.70 -10.50
CA PHE A 92 3.18 18.94 -10.98
C PHE A 92 3.90 18.71 -12.31
N GLU A 93 3.18 18.85 -13.42
CA GLU A 93 3.76 18.63 -14.76
C GLU A 93 4.45 19.86 -15.36
N GLY A 94 4.65 20.90 -14.59
CA GLY A 94 5.55 22.04 -14.91
C GLY A 94 5.04 23.05 -15.94
N ARG A 95 3.82 22.92 -16.47
CA ARG A 95 3.32 23.87 -17.49
C ARG A 95 2.48 24.99 -16.90
N ASP A 96 1.64 24.72 -15.90
CA ASP A 96 0.64 25.68 -15.39
C ASP A 96 0.76 25.94 -13.89
N ARG A 97 1.63 25.21 -13.20
CA ARG A 97 1.86 25.35 -11.75
C ARG A 97 3.34 25.20 -11.45
N PRO A 98 3.93 26.01 -10.55
CA PRO A 98 5.26 25.76 -10.05
C PRO A 98 5.29 24.40 -9.36
N PHE A 99 6.36 23.63 -9.56
CA PHE A 99 6.54 22.38 -8.83
C PHE A 99 6.75 22.68 -7.33
N SER A 100 6.32 21.77 -6.48
CA SER A 100 6.55 21.82 -5.04
C SER A 100 7.34 20.59 -4.63
N ASN A 101 8.34 20.78 -3.79
CA ASN A 101 9.06 19.67 -3.15
C ASN A 101 8.29 19.26 -1.90
N ALA A 102 7.63 18.11 -1.95
CA ALA A 102 7.05 17.51 -0.75
C ALA A 102 8.16 16.98 0.18
N ASP A 103 8.12 17.36 1.45
CA ASP A 103 8.99 16.72 2.45
C ASP A 103 8.61 15.25 2.62
N PHE A 104 9.52 14.37 2.25
CA PHE A 104 9.33 12.92 2.26
C PHE A 104 10.14 12.21 3.35
N THR A 105 10.64 12.95 4.34
CA THR A 105 11.35 12.40 5.53
C THR A 105 10.47 11.36 6.25
N PHE A 106 9.18 11.68 6.38
CA PHE A 106 8.16 10.76 6.88
C PHE A 106 7.14 10.52 5.77
N PRO A 107 7.30 9.47 4.95
CA PRO A 107 6.46 9.23 3.77
C PRO A 107 5.00 8.94 4.14
N TYR A 108 4.78 8.28 5.27
CA TYR A 108 3.45 7.96 5.78
C TYR A 108 3.01 8.93 6.87
N SER A 109 1.71 9.19 6.99
CA SER A 109 1.15 9.96 8.11
C SER A 109 1.42 9.25 9.43
N THR A 110 2.20 9.90 10.28
CA THR A 110 2.53 9.39 11.62
C THR A 110 1.28 9.23 12.47
N THR A 111 0.32 10.15 12.33
CA THR A 111 -0.96 10.10 13.04
C THR A 111 -1.79 8.91 12.59
N LEU A 112 -1.96 8.73 11.27
CA LEU A 112 -2.74 7.62 10.73
C LEU A 112 -2.09 6.26 11.03
N ARG A 113 -0.75 6.17 10.97
CA ARG A 113 -0.04 4.94 11.37
C ARG A 113 -0.31 4.57 12.83
N LYS A 114 -0.17 5.54 13.76
CA LYS A 114 -0.46 5.32 15.19
C LYS A 114 -1.91 4.89 15.39
N HIS A 115 -2.83 5.50 14.65
CA HIS A 115 -4.25 5.18 14.69
C HIS A 115 -4.51 3.74 14.23
N ILE A 116 -3.92 3.28 13.11
CA ILE A 116 -4.02 1.89 12.63
C ILE A 116 -3.47 0.91 13.69
N LEU A 117 -2.32 1.20 14.27
CA LEU A 117 -1.70 0.34 15.29
C LEU A 117 -2.54 0.25 16.58
N SER A 118 -3.15 1.36 17.02
CA SER A 118 -4.07 1.34 18.16
C SER A 118 -5.34 0.56 17.84
N SER A 119 -5.89 0.73 16.64
CA SER A 119 -7.06 -0.01 16.15
C SER A 119 -6.79 -1.51 16.04
N ALA A 120 -5.60 -1.89 15.61
CA ALA A 120 -5.18 -3.29 15.61
C ALA A 120 -5.20 -3.90 17.03
N LYS A 121 -4.73 -3.16 18.05
CA LYS A 121 -4.79 -3.60 19.45
C LYS A 121 -6.23 -3.77 19.92
N VAL A 122 -7.12 -2.81 19.62
CA VAL A 122 -8.57 -2.88 19.95
C VAL A 122 -9.19 -4.10 19.28
N ALA A 123 -8.88 -4.33 18.00
CA ALA A 123 -9.33 -5.51 17.24
C ALA A 123 -8.67 -6.83 17.68
N LYS A 124 -7.76 -6.81 18.66
CA LYS A 124 -6.96 -7.96 19.10
C LYS A 124 -6.19 -8.62 17.96
N GLN A 125 -5.73 -7.81 17.00
CA GLN A 125 -4.90 -8.26 15.89
C GLN A 125 -3.45 -7.85 16.11
N SER A 126 -2.53 -8.81 15.92
CA SER A 126 -1.10 -8.53 15.96
C SER A 126 -0.67 -7.81 14.68
N CYS A 127 0.03 -6.68 14.84
CA CYS A 127 0.68 -5.95 13.76
C CYS A 127 2.11 -5.61 14.16
N VAL A 128 3.02 -5.69 13.20
CA VAL A 128 4.39 -5.18 13.34
C VAL A 128 4.37 -3.68 13.05
N ASP A 129 4.94 -2.89 13.97
CA ASP A 129 5.10 -1.45 13.81
C ASP A 129 6.45 -1.15 13.14
N GLY A 130 6.39 -0.52 11.99
CA GLY A 130 7.57 -0.10 11.22
C GLY A 130 8.11 -1.15 10.26
N GLY A 131 9.08 -0.70 9.50
CA GLY A 131 9.78 -1.45 8.46
C GLY A 131 9.78 -0.70 7.14
N VAL A 132 10.84 -0.95 6.36
CA VAL A 132 11.08 -0.31 5.06
C VAL A 132 10.44 -1.11 3.95
N TYR A 133 9.50 -0.49 3.23
CA TYR A 133 8.84 -1.06 2.06
C TYR A 133 9.66 -0.74 0.80
N ALA A 134 10.22 -1.74 0.13
CA ALA A 134 10.78 -1.58 -1.21
C ALA A 134 9.66 -1.68 -2.25
N ALA A 135 9.34 -0.57 -2.91
CA ALA A 135 8.37 -0.54 -4.01
C ALA A 135 9.05 -0.91 -5.32
N THR A 136 8.65 -2.02 -5.94
CA THR A 136 9.24 -2.52 -7.19
C THR A 136 8.27 -2.42 -8.36
N GLN A 137 8.79 -2.51 -9.59
CA GLN A 137 8.00 -2.26 -10.79
C GLN A 137 6.91 -3.30 -11.03
N GLY A 138 7.21 -4.58 -10.85
CA GLY A 138 6.31 -5.64 -11.28
C GLY A 138 6.03 -5.61 -12.81
N PRO A 139 5.11 -6.41 -13.33
CA PRO A 139 4.25 -7.36 -12.61
C PRO A 139 4.94 -8.68 -12.26
N ARG A 140 6.15 -8.96 -12.80
CA ARG A 140 6.93 -10.14 -12.39
C ARG A 140 7.37 -10.01 -10.94
N LEU A 141 7.51 -11.13 -10.27
CA LEU A 141 8.17 -11.19 -8.98
C LEU A 141 9.67 -10.94 -9.13
N ASP A 142 10.28 -10.41 -8.07
CA ASP A 142 11.69 -10.07 -8.04
C ASP A 142 12.57 -11.33 -8.02
N SER A 143 13.74 -11.25 -8.59
CA SER A 143 14.75 -12.32 -8.53
C SER A 143 15.45 -12.34 -7.16
N ILE A 144 16.12 -13.44 -6.83
CA ILE A 144 16.93 -13.54 -5.61
C ILE A 144 18.00 -12.44 -5.56
N ALA A 145 18.61 -12.10 -6.70
CA ALA A 145 19.65 -11.08 -6.76
C ALA A 145 19.08 -9.67 -6.47
N GLU A 146 17.87 -9.37 -6.96
CA GLU A 146 17.16 -8.13 -6.65
C GLU A 146 16.79 -8.05 -5.17
N VAL A 147 16.25 -9.12 -4.60
CA VAL A 147 15.92 -9.20 -3.17
C VAL A 147 17.18 -9.03 -2.30
N ASN A 148 18.30 -9.64 -2.68
CA ASN A 148 19.59 -9.46 -2.00
C ASN A 148 20.06 -7.99 -2.04
N ARG A 149 19.80 -7.29 -3.14
CA ARG A 149 20.07 -5.86 -3.24
C ARG A 149 19.18 -5.06 -2.30
N TYR A 150 17.87 -5.28 -2.33
CA TYR A 150 16.93 -4.56 -1.49
C TYR A 150 17.24 -4.74 0.01
N GLU A 151 17.58 -5.95 0.42
CA GLU A 151 18.00 -6.23 1.80
C GLU A 151 19.27 -5.45 2.19
N ARG A 152 20.30 -5.40 1.33
CA ARG A 152 21.51 -4.59 1.56
C ARG A 152 21.22 -3.10 1.63
N ASP A 153 20.26 -2.63 0.85
CA ASP A 153 19.80 -1.24 0.85
C ASP A 153 18.94 -0.93 2.10
N GLY A 154 18.57 -1.95 2.90
CA GLY A 154 17.85 -1.80 4.18
C GLY A 154 16.35 -2.06 4.09
N ALA A 155 15.85 -2.67 3.03
CA ALA A 155 14.44 -3.02 2.91
C ALA A 155 14.07 -4.23 3.78
N ASP A 156 12.90 -4.17 4.44
CA ASP A 156 12.33 -5.25 5.24
C ASP A 156 11.30 -6.09 4.48
N MET A 157 10.66 -5.48 3.49
CA MET A 157 9.65 -6.12 2.66
C MET A 157 9.65 -5.57 1.24
N VAL A 158 9.09 -6.30 0.31
CA VAL A 158 8.98 -5.92 -1.12
C VAL A 158 7.55 -6.02 -1.60
N GLY A 159 7.11 -5.01 -2.35
CA GLY A 159 5.79 -4.97 -2.97
C GLY A 159 5.78 -4.02 -4.16
N MET A 160 4.64 -3.86 -4.84
CA MET A 160 4.62 -3.22 -6.16
C MET A 160 3.76 -1.94 -6.21
N THR A 161 3.06 -1.59 -5.14
CA THR A 161 2.01 -0.54 -5.19
C THR A 161 2.24 0.65 -4.28
N GLY A 162 3.26 0.60 -3.40
CA GLY A 162 3.56 1.71 -2.47
C GLY A 162 3.97 2.99 -3.18
N MET A 163 4.65 2.88 -4.33
CA MET A 163 5.02 4.02 -5.16
C MET A 163 4.39 3.93 -6.55
N PRO A 164 3.96 5.05 -7.13
CA PRO A 164 4.05 6.43 -6.62
C PRO A 164 2.92 6.84 -5.66
N GLU A 165 2.05 5.91 -5.25
CA GLU A 165 0.83 6.22 -4.48
C GLU A 165 1.14 7.04 -3.22
N THR A 166 2.18 6.66 -2.46
CA THR A 166 2.58 7.37 -1.24
C THR A 166 3.04 8.81 -1.55
N ALA A 167 3.85 9.00 -2.59
CA ALA A 167 4.35 10.33 -2.97
C ALA A 167 3.20 11.23 -3.45
N LEU A 168 2.32 10.71 -4.29
CA LEU A 168 1.14 11.42 -4.79
C LEU A 168 0.17 11.81 -3.66
N ALA A 169 -0.05 10.92 -2.68
CA ALA A 169 -0.86 11.23 -1.50
C ALA A 169 -0.25 12.37 -0.70
N LYS A 170 1.07 12.40 -0.56
CA LYS A 170 1.82 13.46 0.12
C LYS A 170 1.68 14.80 -0.60
N GLU A 171 1.80 14.84 -1.93
CA GLU A 171 1.60 16.05 -2.74
C GLU A 171 0.19 16.63 -2.61
N MET A 172 -0.80 15.77 -2.34
CA MET A 172 -2.20 16.17 -2.14
C MET A 172 -2.55 16.46 -0.68
N GLU A 173 -1.59 16.42 0.23
CA GLU A 173 -1.79 16.62 1.68
C GLU A 173 -2.83 15.65 2.26
N LEU A 174 -2.86 14.42 1.75
CA LEU A 174 -3.70 13.36 2.26
C LEU A 174 -2.97 12.60 3.38
N ASP A 175 -3.66 12.34 4.47
CA ASP A 175 -3.18 11.38 5.46
C ASP A 175 -3.18 9.98 4.85
N TYR A 176 -1.99 9.43 4.62
CA TYR A 176 -1.82 8.15 3.93
C TYR A 176 -0.97 7.19 4.75
N ALA A 177 -1.41 5.95 4.86
CA ALA A 177 -0.64 4.86 5.45
C ALA A 177 -0.97 3.52 4.78
N ILE A 178 -0.08 2.54 4.93
CA ILE A 178 -0.24 1.20 4.36
C ILE A 178 -0.45 0.18 5.48
N ILE A 179 -1.39 -0.73 5.28
CA ILE A 179 -1.44 -2.03 5.95
C ILE A 179 -0.88 -3.05 4.97
N ALA A 180 0.33 -3.54 5.23
CA ALA A 180 0.99 -4.53 4.41
C ALA A 180 0.75 -5.93 4.97
N VAL A 181 0.25 -6.84 4.13
CA VAL A 181 0.08 -8.26 4.48
C VAL A 181 1.22 -9.03 3.84
N VAL A 182 2.03 -9.68 4.66
CA VAL A 182 3.08 -10.57 4.15
C VAL A 182 2.42 -11.83 3.59
N ALA A 183 2.37 -11.95 2.27
CA ALA A 183 1.73 -13.08 1.60
C ALA A 183 2.67 -14.27 1.41
N ASN A 184 3.97 -14.01 1.30
CA ASN A 184 5.04 -14.98 1.14
C ASN A 184 6.37 -14.41 1.65
N PHE A 185 7.37 -15.25 1.84
CA PHE A 185 8.74 -14.75 1.88
C PHE A 185 9.18 -14.26 0.49
N ALA A 186 9.95 -13.19 0.42
CA ALA A 186 10.55 -12.73 -0.84
C ALA A 186 11.46 -13.82 -1.45
N ALA A 187 11.74 -13.72 -2.75
CA ALA A 187 12.54 -14.71 -3.46
C ALA A 187 13.89 -14.97 -2.75
N GLY A 188 14.22 -16.23 -2.56
CA GLY A 188 15.44 -16.65 -1.88
C GLY A 188 15.39 -16.55 -0.35
N ARG A 189 14.22 -16.29 0.24
CA ARG A 189 14.02 -16.21 1.71
C ARG A 189 13.07 -17.30 2.18
N GLY A 190 13.31 -17.83 3.38
CA GLY A 190 12.47 -18.83 4.03
C GLY A 190 11.97 -19.91 3.07
N ASP A 191 10.67 -20.19 3.10
CA ASP A 191 10.04 -21.19 2.23
C ASP A 191 10.03 -20.82 0.73
N SER A 192 10.38 -19.57 0.39
CA SER A 192 10.55 -19.11 -0.99
C SER A 192 11.99 -19.26 -1.53
N ALA A 193 12.86 -19.98 -0.81
CA ALA A 193 14.26 -20.22 -1.21
C ALA A 193 14.36 -20.97 -2.55
N ALA A 194 13.47 -21.92 -2.81
CA ALA A 194 13.41 -22.71 -4.04
C ALA A 194 12.41 -22.17 -5.07
N GLY A 195 11.67 -21.10 -4.77
CA GLY A 195 10.66 -20.49 -5.62
C GLY A 195 9.41 -20.11 -4.85
N ILE A 196 8.57 -19.30 -5.48
CA ILE A 196 7.34 -18.78 -4.88
C ILE A 196 6.13 -19.53 -5.47
N ASN A 197 5.31 -20.12 -4.60
CA ASN A 197 4.06 -20.76 -4.99
C ASN A 197 2.92 -19.73 -4.94
N ILE A 198 2.38 -19.35 -6.10
CA ILE A 198 1.34 -18.32 -6.23
C ILE A 198 0.01 -18.74 -5.57
N GLU A 199 -0.34 -20.01 -5.56
CA GLU A 199 -1.55 -20.50 -4.89
C GLU A 199 -1.47 -20.26 -3.38
N ASN A 200 -0.30 -20.56 -2.76
CA ASN A 200 -0.05 -20.30 -1.35
C ASN A 200 -0.07 -18.79 -1.04
N VAL A 201 0.48 -17.95 -1.92
CA VAL A 201 0.43 -16.48 -1.80
C VAL A 201 -1.02 -16.00 -1.70
N ASN A 202 -1.88 -16.46 -2.63
CA ASN A 202 -3.29 -16.07 -2.67
C ASN A 202 -4.06 -16.58 -1.43
N ALA A 203 -3.81 -17.82 -1.01
CA ALA A 203 -4.44 -18.41 0.17
C ALA A 203 -4.07 -17.63 1.44
N THR A 204 -2.78 -17.33 1.62
CA THR A 204 -2.28 -16.56 2.77
C THR A 204 -2.86 -15.13 2.79
N ALA A 205 -2.85 -14.46 1.64
CA ALA A 205 -3.44 -13.13 1.51
C ALA A 205 -4.93 -13.15 1.87
N SER A 206 -5.70 -14.10 1.34
CA SER A 206 -7.13 -14.23 1.62
C SER A 206 -7.42 -14.49 3.09
N ALA A 207 -6.66 -15.36 3.74
CA ALA A 207 -6.81 -15.66 5.17
C ALA A 207 -6.52 -14.43 6.06
N ALA A 208 -5.56 -13.57 5.65
CA ALA A 208 -5.24 -12.37 6.40
C ALA A 208 -6.27 -11.23 6.21
N MET A 209 -7.06 -11.25 5.13
CA MET A 209 -8.04 -10.18 4.85
C MET A 209 -9.14 -10.04 5.91
N GLU A 210 -9.53 -11.10 6.58
CA GLU A 210 -10.47 -11.02 7.71
C GLU A 210 -9.88 -10.18 8.85
N ARG A 211 -8.62 -10.42 9.18
CA ARG A 211 -7.88 -9.68 10.21
C ARG A 211 -7.72 -8.21 9.83
N VAL A 212 -7.42 -7.92 8.55
CA VAL A 212 -7.34 -6.55 8.03
C VAL A 212 -8.70 -5.86 8.13
N ARG A 213 -9.80 -6.52 7.75
CA ARG A 213 -11.16 -5.97 7.90
C ARG A 213 -11.48 -5.61 9.35
N ASN A 214 -11.11 -6.47 10.31
CA ASN A 214 -11.30 -6.19 11.73
C ASN A 214 -10.51 -4.95 12.19
N ILE A 215 -9.28 -4.77 11.70
CA ILE A 215 -8.49 -3.56 11.98
C ILE A 215 -9.17 -2.32 11.38
N LEU A 216 -9.59 -2.39 10.12
CA LEU A 216 -10.26 -1.28 9.44
C LEU A 216 -11.56 -0.89 10.13
N ALA A 217 -12.37 -1.88 10.54
CA ALA A 217 -13.60 -1.63 11.29
C ALA A 217 -13.35 -0.88 12.61
N CYS A 218 -12.27 -1.22 13.33
CA CYS A 218 -11.88 -0.48 14.53
C CYS A 218 -11.27 0.90 14.21
N ALA A 219 -10.56 1.03 13.07
CA ALA A 219 -9.95 2.29 12.67
C ALA A 219 -10.97 3.35 12.31
N VAL A 220 -12.11 2.97 11.76
CA VAL A 220 -13.19 3.91 11.44
C VAL A 220 -13.92 4.40 12.70
N ASN A 221 -14.02 3.57 13.75
CA ASN A 221 -14.75 3.93 14.99
C ASN A 221 -13.98 4.88 15.93
N ASN A 222 -12.67 4.95 15.82
CA ASN A 222 -11.83 5.71 16.77
C ASN A 222 -11.39 7.07 16.18
N ASP A 223 -12.11 7.57 15.19
CA ASP A 223 -11.75 8.78 14.42
C ASP A 223 -12.28 10.10 15.06
N ASP A 224 -12.68 10.07 16.35
CA ASP A 224 -13.12 11.23 17.14
C ASP A 224 -11.95 11.97 17.80
#